data_0ee57290c5cf6e8debedc23f9eec46c9
#
_entry.id   0ee57290c5cf6e8debedc23f9eec46c9
#
_cell.length_a   1.000
_cell.length_b   1.000
_cell.length_c   1.000
_cell.angle_alpha   90.00
_cell.angle_beta   90.00
_cell.angle_gamma   90.00
#
_symmetry.space_group_name_H-M   'P 1'
#
loop_
_entity.id
_entity.type
_entity.pdbx_description
1 polymer ?
#
loop_
_entity_poly.entity_id
_entity_poly.type
_entity_poly.pdbx_seq_one_letter_code
_entity_poly.pdbx_strand_id
1 'polypeptide(L)'
;MTASSRTEEVYGVDQYDRMVTPEFAPLADFAGFGAYEAIAVQETGQDIPALTQRITAEISRYLMTHPESAPLMSGSHQPINELVMKKWLDRTIAGPFDGDLADFLRRISHLPGSKVTFPGLQIPLPPQMILALTAWMQGRILKALGETFDTNVVSAAGAAWMNQSMLQLGIILE
;
A
#
# COMPACT_ATOMS: atom_id res chain seq x y z
N MET A 1 1.07 -12.81 -29.38
CA MET A 1 0.25 -13.09 -28.18
C MET A 1 0.81 -12.22 -27.08
N THR A 2 0.06 -11.27 -26.62
CA THR A 2 0.48 -10.32 -25.59
C THR A 2 0.46 -11.01 -24.21
N ALA A 3 1.31 -10.59 -23.27
CA ALA A 3 1.37 -11.14 -21.90
C ALA A 3 -0.02 -11.18 -21.22
N SER A 4 -0.89 -10.23 -21.53
CA SER A 4 -2.27 -10.14 -21.03
C SER A 4 -3.12 -11.39 -21.35
N SER A 5 -3.01 -11.95 -22.58
CA SER A 5 -3.84 -13.12 -22.95
C SER A 5 -3.40 -14.42 -22.25
N ARG A 6 -2.19 -14.47 -21.72
CA ARG A 6 -1.67 -15.65 -21.01
C ARG A 6 -2.09 -15.66 -19.54
N THR A 7 -2.29 -14.48 -18.97
CA THR A 7 -2.72 -14.33 -17.56
C THR A 7 -4.23 -14.62 -17.42
N GLU A 8 -5.03 -14.23 -18.42
CA GLU A 8 -6.46 -14.55 -18.47
C GLU A 8 -6.76 -16.06 -18.59
N GLU A 9 -5.82 -16.84 -19.21
CA GLU A 9 -5.96 -18.30 -19.32
C GLU A 9 -5.59 -19.03 -18.00
N VAL A 10 -4.76 -18.43 -17.14
CA VAL A 10 -4.26 -19.09 -15.92
C VAL A 10 -5.15 -18.76 -14.70
N TYR A 11 -5.66 -17.56 -14.63
CA TYR A 11 -6.54 -17.10 -13.55
C TYR A 11 -7.90 -16.79 -14.17
N GLY A 12 -8.88 -17.66 -13.98
CA GLY A 12 -10.19 -17.51 -14.60
C GLY A 12 -10.84 -16.13 -14.33
N VAL A 13 -11.63 -15.63 -15.27
CA VAL A 13 -12.32 -14.32 -15.23
C VAL A 13 -13.04 -14.07 -13.90
N ASP A 14 -13.59 -15.12 -13.28
CA ASP A 14 -14.26 -15.06 -11.97
C ASP A 14 -13.36 -14.66 -10.80
N GLN A 15 -12.06 -14.89 -10.89
CA GLN A 15 -11.10 -14.52 -9.85
C GLN A 15 -10.67 -13.06 -10.01
N TYR A 16 -10.64 -12.57 -11.25
CA TYR A 16 -10.37 -11.18 -11.57
C TYR A 16 -11.42 -10.24 -10.98
N ASP A 17 -12.71 -10.53 -11.23
CA ASP A 17 -13.83 -9.71 -10.75
C ASP A 17 -13.95 -9.65 -9.21
N ARG A 18 -13.27 -10.58 -8.50
CA ARG A 18 -13.24 -10.60 -7.04
C ARG A 18 -12.08 -9.81 -6.43
N MET A 19 -11.06 -9.47 -7.22
CA MET A 19 -9.88 -8.78 -6.70
C MET A 19 -10.03 -7.27 -6.66
N VAL A 20 -10.74 -6.69 -7.65
CA VAL A 20 -11.03 -5.24 -7.70
C VAL A 20 -12.52 -5.08 -7.95
N THR A 21 -13.25 -4.51 -7.02
CA THR A 21 -14.70 -4.36 -7.16
C THR A 21 -15.07 -3.24 -8.13
N PRO A 22 -16.28 -3.31 -8.77
CA PRO A 22 -16.72 -2.32 -9.78
C PRO A 22 -16.69 -0.87 -9.31
N GLU A 23 -16.88 -0.61 -8.02
CA GLU A 23 -16.84 0.73 -7.46
C GLU A 23 -15.43 1.35 -7.48
N PHE A 24 -14.38 0.51 -7.51
CA PHE A 24 -13.00 0.92 -7.66
C PHE A 24 -12.48 0.90 -9.08
N ALA A 25 -13.18 0.28 -10.00
CA ALA A 25 -12.72 0.11 -11.37
C ALA A 25 -12.23 1.42 -12.02
N PRO A 26 -12.94 2.57 -11.93
CA PRO A 26 -12.46 3.80 -12.55
C PRO A 26 -11.13 4.31 -11.96
N LEU A 27 -10.95 4.20 -10.64
CA LEU A 27 -9.73 4.62 -9.98
C LEU A 27 -8.60 3.62 -10.20
N ALA A 28 -8.91 2.33 -10.19
CA ALA A 28 -7.98 1.25 -10.48
C ALA A 28 -7.46 1.33 -11.93
N ASP A 29 -8.35 1.55 -12.90
CA ASP A 29 -7.99 1.75 -14.30
C ASP A 29 -7.08 2.97 -14.47
N PHE A 30 -7.41 4.09 -13.81
CA PHE A 30 -6.56 5.28 -13.83
C PHE A 30 -5.18 5.04 -13.21
N ALA A 31 -5.11 4.27 -12.13
CA ALA A 31 -3.85 3.89 -11.47
C ALA A 31 -3.10 2.78 -12.21
N GLY A 32 -3.68 2.17 -13.24
CA GLY A 32 -3.11 1.00 -13.93
C GLY A 32 -3.05 -0.23 -13.03
N PHE A 33 -4.00 -0.37 -12.09
CA PHE A 33 -4.04 -1.47 -11.12
C PHE A 33 -5.17 -2.45 -11.47
N GLY A 34 -4.80 -3.65 -11.86
CA GLY A 34 -5.72 -4.72 -12.22
C GLY A 34 -5.39 -6.03 -11.50
N ALA A 35 -5.95 -7.14 -11.96
CA ALA A 35 -5.73 -8.45 -11.34
C ALA A 35 -4.27 -8.89 -11.38
N TYR A 36 -3.56 -8.58 -12.46
CA TYR A 36 -2.13 -8.90 -12.56
C TYR A 36 -1.32 -8.21 -11.48
N GLU A 37 -1.54 -6.91 -11.29
CA GLU A 37 -0.89 -6.12 -10.25
C GLU A 37 -1.29 -6.61 -8.86
N ALA A 38 -2.56 -6.94 -8.64
CA ALA A 38 -3.04 -7.47 -7.37
C ALA A 38 -2.35 -8.79 -7.00
N ILE A 39 -2.25 -9.73 -7.95
CA ILE A 39 -1.54 -11.01 -7.78
C ILE A 39 -0.07 -10.77 -7.50
N ALA A 40 0.59 -9.91 -8.28
CA ALA A 40 2.00 -9.60 -8.10
C ALA A 40 2.30 -8.99 -6.72
N VAL A 41 1.44 -8.12 -6.21
CA VAL A 41 1.54 -7.57 -4.85
C VAL A 41 1.36 -8.66 -3.80
N GLN A 42 0.36 -9.53 -3.96
CA GLN A 42 0.08 -10.61 -3.00
C GLN A 42 1.24 -11.61 -2.93
N GLU A 43 1.66 -12.15 -4.07
CA GLU A 43 2.72 -13.16 -4.14
C GLU A 43 4.04 -12.60 -3.60
N THR A 44 4.48 -11.45 -4.11
CA THR A 44 5.75 -10.88 -3.66
C THR A 44 5.71 -10.39 -2.22
N GLY A 45 4.55 -9.89 -1.76
CA GLY A 45 4.38 -9.44 -0.38
C GLY A 45 4.40 -10.60 0.62
N GLN A 46 3.89 -11.78 0.23
CA GLN A 46 3.91 -13.00 1.05
C GLN A 46 5.30 -13.66 1.05
N ASP A 47 6.00 -13.62 -0.08
CA ASP A 47 7.30 -14.28 -0.25
C ASP A 47 8.46 -13.50 0.42
N ILE A 48 8.28 -12.20 0.70
CA ILE A 48 9.27 -11.43 1.46
C ILE A 48 9.06 -11.64 2.96
N PRO A 49 9.98 -12.32 3.66
CA PRO A 49 9.83 -12.60 5.09
C PRO A 49 9.63 -11.33 5.92
N ALA A 50 8.57 -11.32 6.73
CA ALA A 50 8.25 -10.23 7.65
C ALA A 50 8.20 -8.83 7.00
N LEU A 51 7.81 -8.72 5.71
CA LEU A 51 7.79 -7.45 4.97
C LEU A 51 7.03 -6.37 5.74
N THR A 52 5.81 -6.67 6.18
CA THR A 52 4.97 -5.69 6.88
C THR A 52 5.60 -5.19 8.18
N GLN A 53 6.19 -6.09 8.95
CA GLN A 53 6.89 -5.73 10.19
C GLN A 53 8.13 -4.87 9.90
N ARG A 54 8.91 -5.26 8.88
CA ARG A 54 10.11 -4.54 8.46
C ARG A 54 9.76 -3.12 7.99
N ILE A 55 8.80 -2.98 7.09
CA ILE A 55 8.39 -1.67 6.56
C ILE A 55 7.81 -0.79 7.67
N THR A 56 6.95 -1.33 8.54
CA THR A 56 6.41 -0.60 9.70
C THR A 56 7.54 -0.05 10.59
N ALA A 57 8.51 -0.88 10.95
CA ALA A 57 9.64 -0.45 11.78
C ALA A 57 10.53 0.60 11.09
N GLU A 58 10.70 0.49 9.78
CA GLU A 58 11.47 1.48 9.01
C GLU A 58 10.72 2.81 8.88
N ILE A 59 9.40 2.81 8.69
CA ILE A 59 8.57 4.02 8.70
C ILE A 59 8.66 4.71 10.08
N SER A 60 8.47 3.96 11.16
CA SER A 60 8.56 4.50 12.53
C SER A 60 9.91 5.16 12.78
N ARG A 61 11.01 4.49 12.38
CA ARG A 61 12.36 5.04 12.51
C ARG A 61 12.55 6.29 11.66
N TYR A 62 12.07 6.28 10.40
CA TYR A 62 12.15 7.43 9.52
C TYR A 62 11.43 8.64 10.11
N LEU A 63 10.20 8.46 10.59
CA LEU A 63 9.43 9.54 11.22
C LEU A 63 10.10 10.10 12.48
N MET A 64 10.75 9.23 13.29
CA MET A 64 11.50 9.67 14.49
C MET A 64 12.74 10.50 14.18
N THR A 65 13.32 10.35 12.98
CA THR A 65 14.53 11.11 12.61
C THR A 65 14.23 12.53 12.10
N HIS A 66 12.98 12.82 11.79
CA HIS A 66 12.58 14.14 11.30
C HIS A 66 11.97 14.99 12.42
N PRO A 67 12.48 16.21 12.69
CA PRO A 67 12.01 17.05 13.78
C PRO A 67 10.51 17.34 13.77
N GLU A 68 9.92 17.46 12.58
CA GLU A 68 8.50 17.76 12.41
C GLU A 68 7.60 16.56 12.73
N SER A 69 8.08 15.33 12.50
CA SER A 69 7.32 14.10 12.71
C SER A 69 7.71 13.32 13.97
N ALA A 70 8.90 13.57 14.53
CA ALA A 70 9.35 12.89 15.74
C ALA A 70 8.36 12.97 16.94
N PRO A 71 7.69 14.13 17.21
CA PRO A 71 6.67 14.20 18.25
C PRO A 71 5.47 13.27 18.01
N LEU A 72 5.18 12.91 16.73
CA LEU A 72 4.07 12.04 16.34
C LEU A 72 4.33 10.58 16.72
N MET A 73 5.59 10.20 16.80
CA MET A 73 6.03 8.84 17.10
C MET A 73 6.53 8.70 18.54
N SER A 74 6.33 9.71 19.39
CA SER A 74 6.74 9.69 20.80
C SER A 74 5.56 9.36 21.72
N GLY A 75 5.85 8.67 22.83
CA GLY A 75 4.89 8.42 23.90
C GLY A 75 3.97 7.21 23.68
N SER A 76 2.79 7.26 24.33
CA SER A 76 1.83 6.15 24.38
C SER A 76 1.14 5.82 23.04
N HIS A 77 1.23 6.68 22.05
CA HIS A 77 0.60 6.50 20.74
C HIS A 77 1.43 5.64 19.78
N GLN A 78 2.75 5.55 19.97
CA GLN A 78 3.63 4.81 19.06
C GLN A 78 3.21 3.35 18.84
N PRO A 79 2.93 2.53 19.86
CA PRO A 79 2.54 1.13 19.64
C PRO A 79 1.21 0.99 18.88
N ILE A 80 0.28 1.94 19.09
CA ILE A 80 -1.02 1.95 18.41
C ILE A 80 -0.81 2.29 16.92
N ASN A 81 0.00 3.28 16.64
CA ASN A 81 0.33 3.71 15.28
C ASN A 81 1.01 2.58 14.49
N GLU A 82 1.98 1.90 15.08
CA GLU A 82 2.66 0.75 14.49
C GLU A 82 1.70 -0.41 14.21
N LEU A 83 0.79 -0.70 15.13
CA LEU A 83 -0.22 -1.75 14.94
C LEU A 83 -1.17 -1.44 13.78
N VAL A 84 -1.61 -0.18 13.65
CA VAL A 84 -2.50 0.23 12.55
C VAL A 84 -1.76 0.21 11.22
N MET A 85 -0.53 0.71 11.15
CA MET A 85 0.31 0.63 9.95
C MET A 85 0.55 -0.81 9.52
N LYS A 86 0.86 -1.70 10.48
CA LYS A 86 1.02 -3.13 10.19
C LYS A 86 -0.25 -3.74 9.61
N LYS A 87 -1.42 -3.49 10.22
CA LYS A 87 -2.70 -3.99 9.72
C LYS A 87 -3.03 -3.46 8.33
N TRP A 88 -2.70 -2.21 8.05
CA TRP A 88 -2.85 -1.63 6.73
C TRP A 88 -1.99 -2.36 5.69
N LEU A 89 -0.70 -2.56 5.96
CA LEU A 89 0.20 -3.28 5.06
C LEU A 89 -0.20 -4.75 4.89
N ASP A 90 -0.57 -5.44 5.97
CA ASP A 90 -1.06 -6.82 5.91
C ASP A 90 -2.30 -6.92 5.00
N ARG A 91 -3.23 -5.97 5.12
CA ARG A 91 -4.44 -5.94 4.29
C ARG A 91 -4.14 -5.55 2.83
N THR A 92 -3.16 -4.67 2.62
CA THR A 92 -2.65 -4.33 1.29
C THR A 92 -2.11 -5.56 0.55
N ILE A 93 -1.41 -6.43 1.26
CA ILE A 93 -0.86 -7.68 0.71
C ILE A 93 -1.96 -8.72 0.51
N ALA A 94 -2.83 -8.89 1.50
CA ALA A 94 -3.85 -9.95 1.46
C ALA A 94 -4.95 -9.70 0.42
N GLY A 95 -5.29 -8.42 0.13
CA GLY A 95 -6.49 -8.08 -0.64
C GLY A 95 -7.78 -8.53 0.07
N PRO A 96 -8.93 -8.64 -0.58
CA PRO A 96 -9.21 -8.05 -1.89
C PRO A 96 -9.20 -6.52 -1.87
N PHE A 97 -9.15 -5.91 -3.07
CA PHE A 97 -9.24 -4.46 -3.24
C PHE A 97 -10.70 -4.08 -3.52
N ASP A 98 -11.45 -3.91 -2.44
CA ASP A 98 -12.91 -3.76 -2.40
C ASP A 98 -13.35 -2.56 -1.54
N GLY A 99 -14.65 -2.32 -1.47
CA GLY A 99 -15.25 -1.26 -0.65
C GLY A 99 -14.82 -1.32 0.82
N ASP A 100 -14.67 -2.52 1.37
CA ASP A 100 -14.22 -2.71 2.76
C ASP A 100 -12.78 -2.23 2.97
N LEU A 101 -11.91 -2.40 1.97
CA LEU A 101 -10.55 -1.85 2.02
C LEU A 101 -10.56 -0.33 1.95
N ALA A 102 -11.39 0.26 1.07
CA ALA A 102 -11.51 1.70 1.00
C ALA A 102 -12.05 2.32 2.29
N ASP A 103 -13.09 1.75 2.83
CA ASP A 103 -13.65 2.21 4.11
C ASP A 103 -12.65 2.06 5.24
N PHE A 104 -11.85 1.01 5.21
CA PHE A 104 -10.74 0.85 6.14
C PHE A 104 -9.70 1.96 5.96
N LEU A 105 -9.26 2.23 4.72
CA LEU A 105 -8.31 3.31 4.40
C LEU A 105 -8.83 4.68 4.85
N ARG A 106 -10.07 5.01 4.53
CA ARG A 106 -10.70 6.26 4.98
C ARG A 106 -10.71 6.38 6.51
N ARG A 107 -11.07 5.31 7.23
CA ARG A 107 -11.09 5.32 8.69
C ARG A 107 -9.73 5.55 9.33
N ILE A 108 -8.64 5.02 8.75
CA ILE A 108 -7.29 5.15 9.33
C ILE A 108 -6.54 6.37 8.84
N SER A 109 -7.07 7.06 7.81
CA SER A 109 -6.43 8.23 7.18
C SER A 109 -7.22 9.53 7.38
N HIS A 110 -8.45 9.47 7.89
CA HIS A 110 -9.27 10.67 8.11
C HIS A 110 -9.50 10.89 9.60
N LEU A 111 -9.13 12.07 10.04
CA LEU A 111 -9.35 12.55 11.39
C LEU A 111 -10.61 13.46 11.44
N PRO A 112 -11.21 13.68 12.63
CA PRO A 112 -12.32 14.61 12.76
C PRO A 112 -12.04 15.98 12.13
N GLY A 113 -13.03 16.54 11.42
CA GLY A 113 -12.91 17.81 10.72
C GLY A 113 -12.23 17.73 9.36
N SER A 114 -12.36 16.60 8.66
CA SER A 114 -11.86 16.38 7.28
C SER A 114 -10.35 16.57 7.13
N LYS A 115 -9.61 16.26 8.18
CA LYS A 115 -8.15 16.31 8.14
C LYS A 115 -7.60 14.96 7.73
N VAL A 116 -6.71 14.97 6.76
CA VAL A 116 -6.06 13.74 6.23
C VAL A 116 -4.77 13.46 6.97
N THR A 117 -4.47 12.19 7.18
CA THR A 117 -3.22 11.71 7.77
C THR A 117 -2.68 10.51 6.99
N PHE A 118 -1.43 10.16 7.23
CA PHE A 118 -0.87 8.89 6.73
C PHE A 118 -1.48 7.72 7.51
N PRO A 119 -1.78 6.58 6.86
CA PRO A 119 -2.37 5.42 7.53
C PRO A 119 -1.67 5.05 8.83
N GLY A 120 -2.42 5.03 9.93
CA GLY A 120 -1.92 4.72 11.27
C GLY A 120 -1.38 5.90 12.06
N LEU A 121 -1.20 7.08 11.48
CA LEU A 121 -0.86 8.27 12.25
C LEU A 121 -2.13 8.97 12.74
N GLN A 122 -2.08 9.54 13.94
CA GLN A 122 -3.21 10.24 14.54
C GLN A 122 -3.08 11.76 14.47
N ILE A 123 -2.26 12.24 13.55
CA ILE A 123 -1.98 13.66 13.38
C ILE A 123 -2.12 14.01 11.90
N PRO A 124 -2.81 15.11 11.59
CA PRO A 124 -2.97 15.55 10.21
C PRO A 124 -1.61 15.86 9.60
N LEU A 125 -1.39 15.35 8.39
CA LEU A 125 -0.21 15.66 7.59
C LEU A 125 -0.61 16.45 6.36
N PRO A 126 0.19 17.44 5.94
CA PRO A 126 0.03 18.06 4.64
C PRO A 126 0.08 16.99 3.52
N PRO A 127 -0.73 17.13 2.47
CA PRO A 127 -0.73 16.18 1.34
C PRO A 127 0.67 15.91 0.77
N GLN A 128 1.53 16.92 0.73
CA GLN A 128 2.91 16.79 0.26
C GLN A 128 3.74 15.83 1.11
N MET A 129 3.50 15.81 2.43
CA MET A 129 4.18 14.86 3.34
C MET A 129 3.65 13.43 3.17
N ILE A 130 2.35 13.28 2.93
CA ILE A 130 1.76 11.97 2.64
C ILE A 130 2.35 11.41 1.35
N LEU A 131 2.44 12.23 0.28
CA LEU A 131 3.09 11.87 -0.98
C LEU A 131 4.54 11.47 -0.78
N ALA A 132 5.32 12.29 -0.06
CA ALA A 132 6.74 12.02 0.21
C ALA A 132 6.94 10.73 0.99
N LEU A 133 6.11 10.48 2.01
CA LEU A 133 6.17 9.26 2.81
C LEU A 133 5.79 8.02 2.00
N THR A 134 4.77 8.13 1.13
CA THR A 134 4.40 7.07 0.19
C THR A 134 5.54 6.74 -0.76
N ALA A 135 6.16 7.74 -1.37
CA ALA A 135 7.31 7.56 -2.26
C ALA A 135 8.51 6.94 -1.54
N TRP A 136 8.79 7.38 -0.32
CA TRP A 136 9.84 6.81 0.52
C TRP A 136 9.56 5.32 0.83
N MET A 137 8.34 4.99 1.21
CA MET A 137 7.90 3.62 1.48
C MET A 137 8.06 2.73 0.24
N GLN A 138 7.69 3.23 -0.95
CA GLN A 138 7.89 2.51 -2.21
C GLN A 138 9.37 2.18 -2.46
N GLY A 139 10.27 3.09 -2.18
CA GLY A 139 11.71 2.84 -2.26
C GLY A 139 12.17 1.69 -1.33
N ARG A 140 11.55 1.54 -0.16
CA ARG A 140 11.84 0.44 0.77
C ARG A 140 11.28 -0.90 0.31
N ILE A 141 10.08 -0.89 -0.27
CA ILE A 141 9.48 -2.09 -0.88
C ILE A 141 10.34 -2.54 -2.06
N LEU A 142 10.71 -1.64 -2.98
CA LEU A 142 11.58 -1.96 -4.11
C LEU A 142 12.92 -2.52 -3.67
N LYS A 143 13.51 -1.99 -2.60
CA LYS A 143 14.74 -2.55 -2.02
C LYS A 143 14.53 -3.98 -1.51
N ALA A 144 13.43 -4.23 -0.79
CA ALA A 144 13.11 -5.55 -0.28
C ALA A 144 12.86 -6.57 -1.41
N LEU A 145 12.19 -6.14 -2.49
CA LEU A 145 12.04 -6.93 -3.72
C LEU A 145 13.39 -7.29 -4.32
N GLY A 146 14.29 -6.31 -4.48
CA GLY A 146 15.63 -6.52 -5.05
C GLY A 146 16.56 -7.39 -4.20
N GLU A 147 16.29 -7.52 -2.90
CA GLU A 147 17.00 -8.43 -2.00
C GLU A 147 16.51 -9.89 -2.11
N THR A 148 15.28 -10.10 -2.64
CA THR A 148 14.60 -11.40 -2.62
C THR A 148 14.46 -12.01 -4.02
N PHE A 149 14.25 -11.19 -5.05
CA PHE A 149 13.89 -11.65 -6.40
C PHE A 149 14.91 -11.18 -7.45
N ASP A 150 14.85 -11.81 -8.62
CA ASP A 150 15.61 -11.39 -9.79
C ASP A 150 15.07 -10.08 -10.42
N THR A 151 15.87 -9.47 -11.29
CA THR A 151 15.56 -8.16 -11.89
C THR A 151 14.24 -8.14 -12.68
N ASN A 152 13.83 -9.25 -13.30
CA ASN A 152 12.60 -9.29 -14.08
C ASN A 152 11.38 -9.24 -13.16
N VAL A 153 11.41 -10.03 -12.07
CA VAL A 153 10.36 -10.02 -11.04
C VAL A 153 10.31 -8.65 -10.36
N VAL A 154 11.47 -8.08 -9.97
CA VAL A 154 11.56 -6.75 -9.35
C VAL A 154 10.93 -5.66 -10.23
N SER A 155 11.18 -5.71 -11.54
CA SER A 155 10.61 -4.71 -12.47
C SER A 155 9.09 -4.80 -12.53
N ALA A 156 8.55 -6.00 -12.72
CA ALA A 156 7.10 -6.22 -12.83
C ALA A 156 6.37 -5.95 -11.49
N ALA A 157 6.87 -6.54 -10.41
CA ALA A 157 6.28 -6.35 -9.08
C ALA A 157 6.43 -4.91 -8.58
N GLY A 158 7.55 -4.26 -8.88
CA GLY A 158 7.76 -2.85 -8.52
C GLY A 158 6.72 -1.92 -9.14
N ALA A 159 6.37 -2.14 -10.41
CA ALA A 159 5.29 -1.41 -11.08
C ALA A 159 3.93 -1.70 -10.40
N ALA A 160 3.63 -2.96 -10.11
CA ALA A 160 2.40 -3.37 -9.43
C ALA A 160 2.25 -2.71 -8.05
N TRP A 161 3.31 -2.71 -7.24
CA TRP A 161 3.34 -2.04 -5.95
C TRP A 161 3.17 -0.52 -6.06
N MET A 162 3.74 0.12 -7.09
CA MET A 162 3.55 1.54 -7.36
C MET A 162 2.09 1.85 -7.70
N ASN A 163 1.50 1.10 -8.63
CA ASN A 163 0.11 1.27 -9.07
C ASN A 163 -0.86 1.09 -7.90
N GLN A 164 -0.63 0.07 -7.07
CA GLN A 164 -1.40 -0.19 -5.86
C GLN A 164 -1.30 0.99 -4.87
N SER A 165 -0.11 1.56 -4.69
CA SER A 165 0.04 2.71 -3.80
C SER A 165 -0.63 3.97 -4.33
N MET A 166 -0.64 4.17 -5.65
CA MET A 166 -1.36 5.29 -6.28
C MET A 166 -2.87 5.13 -6.12
N LEU A 167 -3.40 3.91 -6.27
CA LEU A 167 -4.80 3.60 -6.00
C LEU A 167 -5.18 3.97 -4.55
N GLN A 168 -4.40 3.49 -3.57
CA GLN A 168 -4.68 3.78 -2.17
C GLN A 168 -4.53 5.28 -1.83
N LEU A 169 -3.53 5.93 -2.42
CA LEU A 169 -3.32 7.36 -2.23
C LEU A 169 -4.52 8.18 -2.75
N GLY A 170 -5.11 7.78 -3.88
CA GLY A 170 -6.35 8.37 -4.39
C GLY A 170 -7.48 8.31 -3.36
N ILE A 171 -7.67 7.17 -2.70
CA ILE A 171 -8.68 6.98 -1.64
C ILE A 171 -8.36 7.80 -0.38
N ILE A 172 -7.09 7.88 -0.01
CA ILE A 172 -6.64 8.61 1.18
C ILE A 172 -6.81 10.13 1.03
N LEU A 173 -6.66 10.64 -0.19
CA LEU A 173 -6.72 12.08 -0.46
C LEU A 173 -8.11 12.60 -0.89
N GLU A 174 -9.12 11.72 -1.00
CA GLU A 174 -10.53 12.13 -1.18
C GLU A 174 -11.01 13.00 -0.01
#